data_b78c8b0c16582fe625e056118ca1c560
#
_entry.id   b78c8b0c16582fe625e056118ca1c560
#
_cell.length_a   1.000
_cell.length_b   1.000
_cell.length_c   1.000
_cell.angle_alpha   90.00
_cell.angle_beta   90.00
_cell.angle_gamma   90.00
#
_symmetry.space_group_name_H-M   'P 1'
#
loop_
_entity.id
_entity.type
_entity.pdbx_description
1 polymer ?
#
loop_
_entity_poly.entity_id
_entity_poly.type
_entity_poly.pdbx_seq_one_letter_code
_entity_poly.pdbx_strand_id
1 'polypeptide(L)'
;MNFTYLPLENRLEVIHRTYAATGLSPQIIEKDWWITAVLRALFTLPYAKNLSFKGGTSLSKCYNLIERFSEDIDIAVNREKPDLTKSNTSIRNELRRATCSFVRETLQFDLSKQLENNNLNPNDFTVKVNITPITTTDPEIIEVEYNSLVTEENYIKRKVIIEVSGRSMREPLQPVSLQSMIDEQFPNEEFTEQPFEVQAVVPQRTFIEKICLLHEEFAKPQDLMRTERMSRHLYDLVQIMDTPVAEKALFDKKLYNSIVEHRRIFIGLNGFDYATLTPKTINIVPPDNIIDLWKIDYEIMQNTMIYGNSLPFNKLIDKIKQLNGRINRIDW
;
A
#
# COMPACT_ATOMS: atom_id res chain seq x y z
N MET A 1 -22.68 -10.19 -15.62
CA MET A 1 -23.08 -8.80 -15.22
C MET A 1 -22.29 -8.51 -13.96
N ASN A 2 -21.69 -7.32 -13.76
CA ASN A 2 -21.04 -7.00 -12.50
C ASN A 2 -21.94 -6.12 -11.61
N PHE A 3 -21.51 -5.88 -10.37
CA PHE A 3 -22.24 -5.09 -9.38
C PHE A 3 -22.72 -3.71 -9.90
N THR A 4 -21.96 -3.02 -10.76
CA THR A 4 -22.33 -1.68 -11.28
C THR A 4 -23.51 -1.69 -12.24
N TYR A 5 -23.88 -2.84 -12.80
CA TYR A 5 -25.05 -2.97 -13.67
C TYR A 5 -26.37 -3.18 -12.93
N LEU A 6 -26.31 -3.42 -11.62
CA LEU A 6 -27.51 -3.48 -10.82
C LEU A 6 -28.20 -2.12 -10.77
N PRO A 7 -29.55 -2.06 -10.69
CA PRO A 7 -30.28 -0.84 -10.38
C PRO A 7 -29.74 -0.18 -9.11
N LEU A 8 -29.81 1.14 -9.03
CA LEU A 8 -29.26 1.92 -7.91
C LEU A 8 -29.73 1.39 -6.54
N GLU A 9 -31.04 1.12 -6.41
CA GLU A 9 -31.65 0.61 -5.18
C GLU A 9 -31.03 -0.74 -4.77
N ASN A 10 -30.83 -1.64 -5.73
CA ASN A 10 -30.22 -2.96 -5.48
C ASN A 10 -28.75 -2.83 -5.09
N ARG A 11 -28.00 -1.91 -5.69
CA ARG A 11 -26.60 -1.64 -5.31
C ARG A 11 -26.52 -1.15 -3.86
N LEU A 12 -27.39 -0.23 -3.47
CA LEU A 12 -27.46 0.26 -2.09
C LEU A 12 -27.86 -0.86 -1.10
N GLU A 13 -28.82 -1.70 -1.47
CA GLU A 13 -29.21 -2.86 -0.65
C GLU A 13 -28.03 -3.83 -0.45
N VAL A 14 -27.30 -4.16 -1.51
CA VAL A 14 -26.11 -5.03 -1.43
C VAL A 14 -25.06 -4.43 -0.49
N ILE A 15 -24.77 -3.12 -0.60
CA ILE A 15 -23.84 -2.45 0.31
C ILE A 15 -24.34 -2.52 1.76
N HIS A 16 -25.63 -2.26 2.00
CA HIS A 16 -26.20 -2.31 3.36
C HIS A 16 -26.20 -3.73 3.95
N ARG A 17 -26.46 -4.75 3.14
CA ARG A 17 -26.39 -6.15 3.60
C ARG A 17 -24.93 -6.54 3.91
N THR A 18 -23.96 -6.09 3.09
CA THR A 18 -22.54 -6.28 3.38
C THR A 18 -22.13 -5.56 4.67
N TYR A 19 -22.62 -4.33 4.90
CA TYR A 19 -22.43 -3.61 6.17
C TYR A 19 -22.96 -4.41 7.35
N ALA A 20 -24.20 -4.93 7.26
CA ALA A 20 -24.80 -5.73 8.32
C ALA A 20 -24.01 -7.01 8.64
N ALA A 21 -23.36 -7.60 7.65
CA ALA A 21 -22.55 -8.81 7.80
C ALA A 21 -21.12 -8.53 8.32
N THR A 22 -20.51 -7.41 7.91
CA THR A 22 -19.09 -7.11 8.20
C THR A 22 -18.88 -6.06 9.29
N GLY A 23 -19.88 -5.21 9.55
CA GLY A 23 -19.76 -4.03 10.40
C GLY A 23 -18.95 -2.87 9.80
N LEU A 24 -18.45 -3.01 8.57
CA LEU A 24 -17.67 -1.99 7.87
C LEU A 24 -18.59 -0.92 7.28
N SER A 25 -18.17 0.37 7.33
CA SER A 25 -19.00 1.44 6.80
C SER A 25 -19.30 1.26 5.29
N PRO A 26 -20.48 1.72 4.82
CA PRO A 26 -20.84 1.66 3.41
C PRO A 26 -19.79 2.24 2.46
N GLN A 27 -19.10 3.30 2.89
CA GLN A 27 -18.01 3.92 2.11
C GLN A 27 -16.81 3.00 1.95
N ILE A 28 -16.43 2.27 3.02
CA ILE A 28 -15.33 1.30 2.97
C ILE A 28 -15.69 0.15 2.03
N ILE A 29 -16.93 -0.35 2.11
CA ILE A 29 -17.41 -1.46 1.27
C ILE A 29 -17.41 -1.06 -0.22
N GLU A 30 -17.98 0.11 -0.53
CA GLU A 30 -17.98 0.62 -1.91
C GLU A 30 -16.56 0.82 -2.42
N LYS A 31 -15.69 1.43 -1.62
CA LYS A 31 -14.31 1.68 -2.03
C LYS A 31 -13.49 0.41 -2.15
N ASP A 32 -13.73 -0.60 -1.31
CA ASP A 32 -13.11 -1.93 -1.46
C ASP A 32 -13.46 -2.57 -2.79
N TRP A 33 -14.73 -2.45 -3.21
CA TRP A 33 -15.15 -2.94 -4.51
C TRP A 33 -14.40 -2.23 -5.66
N TRP A 34 -14.30 -0.89 -5.61
CA TRP A 34 -13.56 -0.11 -6.61
C TRP A 34 -12.05 -0.43 -6.62
N ILE A 35 -11.43 -0.57 -5.45
CA ILE A 35 -10.03 -1.02 -5.34
C ILE A 35 -9.86 -2.38 -6.00
N THR A 36 -10.79 -3.31 -5.76
CA THR A 36 -10.75 -4.66 -6.33
C THR A 36 -10.93 -4.64 -7.84
N ALA A 37 -11.87 -3.85 -8.36
CA ALA A 37 -12.09 -3.69 -9.80
C ALA A 37 -10.85 -3.09 -10.50
N VAL A 38 -10.20 -2.09 -9.90
CA VAL A 38 -8.96 -1.49 -10.41
C VAL A 38 -7.81 -2.50 -10.38
N LEU A 39 -7.64 -3.25 -9.29
CA LEU A 39 -6.63 -4.31 -9.21
C LEU A 39 -6.86 -5.39 -10.28
N ARG A 40 -8.11 -5.83 -10.48
CA ARG A 40 -8.46 -6.77 -11.55
C ARG A 40 -8.06 -6.22 -12.92
N ALA A 41 -8.37 -4.96 -13.20
CA ALA A 41 -7.99 -4.33 -14.46
C ALA A 41 -6.46 -4.29 -14.64
N LEU A 42 -5.70 -3.88 -13.62
CA LEU A 42 -4.24 -3.83 -13.66
C LEU A 42 -3.60 -5.21 -13.91
N PHE A 43 -4.10 -6.24 -13.21
CA PHE A 43 -3.52 -7.59 -13.29
C PHE A 43 -4.07 -8.45 -14.44
N THR A 44 -4.96 -7.90 -15.27
CA THR A 44 -5.39 -8.49 -16.55
C THR A 44 -4.79 -7.80 -17.78
N LEU A 45 -3.98 -6.76 -17.60
CA LEU A 45 -3.23 -6.11 -18.70
C LEU A 45 -2.21 -7.07 -19.33
N PRO A 46 -1.89 -6.93 -20.62
CA PRO A 46 -0.93 -7.82 -21.31
C PRO A 46 0.46 -7.87 -20.65
N TYR A 47 0.83 -6.84 -19.93
CA TYR A 47 2.10 -6.73 -19.20
C TYR A 47 1.96 -6.86 -17.68
N ALA A 48 0.85 -7.41 -17.18
CA ALA A 48 0.60 -7.62 -15.74
C ALA A 48 1.72 -8.37 -15.01
N LYS A 49 2.42 -9.29 -15.71
CA LYS A 49 3.61 -9.99 -15.19
C LYS A 49 4.74 -9.05 -14.74
N ASN A 50 4.75 -7.82 -15.23
CA ASN A 50 5.71 -6.78 -14.86
C ASN A 50 5.21 -5.89 -13.71
N LEU A 51 3.99 -6.08 -13.24
CA LEU A 51 3.39 -5.37 -12.12
C LEU A 51 3.47 -6.22 -10.85
N SER A 52 3.60 -5.56 -9.71
CA SER A 52 3.55 -6.23 -8.40
C SER A 52 2.80 -5.35 -7.41
N PHE A 53 1.83 -5.96 -6.73
CA PHE A 53 1.05 -5.30 -5.71
C PHE A 53 1.77 -5.35 -4.37
N LYS A 54 1.83 -4.22 -3.66
CA LYS A 54 2.56 -4.10 -2.39
C LYS A 54 1.84 -3.15 -1.43
N GLY A 55 2.51 -2.78 -0.34
CA GLY A 55 2.08 -1.74 0.58
C GLY A 55 1.02 -2.15 1.58
N GLY A 56 0.33 -1.15 2.15
CA GLY A 56 -0.67 -1.35 3.19
C GLY A 56 -1.89 -2.12 2.70
N THR A 57 -2.40 -1.78 1.52
CA THR A 57 -3.56 -2.44 0.93
C THR A 57 -3.28 -3.91 0.60
N SER A 58 -2.05 -4.24 0.21
CA SER A 58 -1.62 -5.63 0.05
C SER A 58 -1.58 -6.37 1.39
N LEU A 59 -1.13 -5.74 2.49
CA LEU A 59 -1.14 -6.37 3.83
C LEU A 59 -2.56 -6.69 4.31
N SER A 60 -3.56 -5.86 4.00
CA SER A 60 -4.97 -6.14 4.34
C SER A 60 -5.60 -7.14 3.38
N LYS A 61 -5.63 -6.83 2.07
CA LYS A 61 -6.37 -7.64 1.08
C LYS A 61 -5.73 -8.99 0.74
N CYS A 62 -4.39 -9.04 0.64
CA CYS A 62 -3.71 -10.28 0.26
C CYS A 62 -3.41 -11.18 1.45
N TYR A 63 -3.19 -10.59 2.63
CA TYR A 63 -2.60 -11.32 3.74
C TYR A 63 -3.40 -11.28 5.03
N ASN A 64 -4.44 -10.44 5.09
CA ASN A 64 -5.28 -10.25 6.28
C ASN A 64 -4.46 -10.02 7.57
N LEU A 65 -3.38 -9.23 7.45
CA LEU A 65 -2.42 -8.97 8.53
C LEU A 65 -2.69 -7.70 9.31
N ILE A 66 -3.55 -6.82 8.78
CA ILE A 66 -3.91 -5.55 9.40
C ILE A 66 -5.42 -5.31 9.26
N GLU A 67 -6.02 -4.78 10.32
CA GLU A 67 -7.46 -4.47 10.42
C GLU A 67 -7.69 -2.96 10.36
N ARG A 68 -7.01 -2.29 9.44
CA ARG A 68 -7.25 -0.92 9.09
C ARG A 68 -7.51 -0.76 7.61
N PHE A 69 -8.37 0.16 7.26
CA PHE A 69 -8.61 0.51 5.87
C PHE A 69 -7.33 1.12 5.26
N SER A 70 -7.02 0.69 4.06
CA SER A 70 -5.93 1.25 3.26
C SER A 70 -6.48 1.51 1.86
N GLU A 71 -6.38 2.74 1.43
CA GLU A 71 -7.11 3.26 0.26
C GLU A 71 -6.28 3.39 -1.01
N ASP A 72 -4.94 3.27 -0.87
CA ASP A 72 -4.01 3.45 -1.98
C ASP A 72 -3.55 2.07 -2.51
N ILE A 73 -3.41 1.97 -3.82
CA ILE A 73 -2.85 0.80 -4.51
C ILE A 73 -1.39 1.08 -4.84
N ASP A 74 -0.48 0.44 -4.14
CA ASP A 74 0.95 0.56 -4.41
C ASP A 74 1.38 -0.48 -5.47
N ILE A 75 1.85 -0.01 -6.62
CA ILE A 75 2.34 -0.85 -7.73
C ILE A 75 3.84 -0.63 -7.95
N ALA A 76 4.59 -1.72 -7.82
CA ALA A 76 5.98 -1.74 -8.29
C ALA A 76 6.01 -2.26 -9.74
N VAL A 77 6.73 -1.54 -10.61
CA VAL A 77 6.88 -1.92 -12.03
C VAL A 77 8.25 -2.53 -12.25
N ASN A 78 8.27 -3.75 -12.80
CA ASN A 78 9.51 -4.38 -13.26
C ASN A 78 9.98 -3.72 -14.54
N ARG A 79 11.21 -3.29 -14.53
CA ARG A 79 11.89 -2.74 -15.69
C ARG A 79 13.16 -3.53 -15.97
N GLU A 80 13.75 -3.27 -17.12
CA GLU A 80 15.07 -3.80 -17.43
C GLU A 80 16.06 -3.46 -16.31
N LYS A 81 16.99 -4.36 -16.04
CA LYS A 81 17.98 -4.16 -14.99
C LYS A 81 18.74 -2.86 -15.27
N PRO A 82 18.81 -1.95 -14.30
CA PRO A 82 19.53 -0.70 -14.49
C PRO A 82 21.02 -0.99 -14.67
N ASP A 83 21.66 -0.14 -15.43
CA ASP A 83 23.13 -0.16 -15.60
C ASP A 83 23.79 0.31 -14.30
N LEU A 84 24.25 -0.64 -13.49
CA LEU A 84 24.88 -0.38 -12.19
C LEU A 84 26.27 0.23 -12.30
N THR A 85 26.81 0.44 -13.50
CA THR A 85 28.07 1.21 -13.69
C THR A 85 27.86 2.71 -13.56
N LYS A 86 26.62 3.18 -13.70
CA LYS A 86 26.22 4.58 -13.51
C LYS A 86 26.15 4.97 -12.04
N SER A 87 26.19 6.26 -11.74
CA SER A 87 25.95 6.75 -10.39
C SER A 87 24.51 6.42 -9.93
N ASN A 88 24.31 6.16 -8.62
CA ASN A 88 23.00 5.86 -8.06
C ASN A 88 21.96 6.96 -8.36
N THR A 89 22.36 8.23 -8.38
CA THR A 89 21.47 9.34 -8.75
C THR A 89 21.04 9.27 -10.21
N SER A 90 21.95 8.92 -11.12
CA SER A 90 21.62 8.72 -12.54
C SER A 90 20.64 7.58 -12.72
N ILE A 91 20.88 6.44 -12.07
CA ILE A 91 19.98 5.27 -12.07
C ILE A 91 18.58 5.65 -11.57
N ARG A 92 18.49 6.33 -10.42
CA ARG A 92 17.21 6.78 -9.88
C ARG A 92 16.43 7.69 -10.83
N ASN A 93 17.10 8.66 -11.44
CA ASN A 93 16.45 9.60 -12.36
C ASN A 93 16.01 8.92 -13.67
N GLU A 94 16.79 7.97 -14.18
CA GLU A 94 16.44 7.18 -15.35
C GLU A 94 15.16 6.34 -15.10
N LEU A 95 15.12 5.65 -13.97
CA LEU A 95 13.95 4.86 -13.57
C LEU A 95 12.69 5.74 -13.37
N ARG A 96 12.84 6.92 -12.75
CA ARG A 96 11.74 7.87 -12.57
C ARG A 96 11.17 8.35 -13.90
N ARG A 97 12.04 8.80 -14.83
CA ARG A 97 11.60 9.26 -16.16
C ARG A 97 10.90 8.14 -16.93
N ALA A 98 11.47 6.94 -16.90
CA ALA A 98 10.87 5.80 -17.56
C ALA A 98 9.52 5.41 -16.94
N THR A 99 9.34 5.53 -15.62
CA THR A 99 8.05 5.31 -14.96
C THR A 99 7.06 6.40 -15.33
N CYS A 100 7.49 7.65 -15.32
CA CYS A 100 6.68 8.81 -15.72
C CYS A 100 6.12 8.64 -17.14
N SER A 101 6.98 8.34 -18.13
CA SER A 101 6.55 8.08 -19.51
C SER A 101 5.57 6.90 -19.59
N PHE A 102 5.89 5.77 -18.96
CA PHE A 102 5.01 4.61 -18.95
C PHE A 102 3.63 4.91 -18.36
N VAL A 103 3.56 5.61 -17.25
CA VAL A 103 2.30 5.95 -16.59
C VAL A 103 1.47 6.90 -17.44
N ARG A 104 2.11 7.95 -17.98
CA ARG A 104 1.42 9.03 -18.70
C ARG A 104 1.06 8.67 -20.14
N GLU A 105 1.85 7.83 -20.80
CA GLU A 105 1.70 7.52 -22.23
C GLU A 105 1.06 6.16 -22.49
N THR A 106 1.07 5.25 -21.49
CA THR A 106 0.59 3.87 -21.67
C THR A 106 -0.41 3.46 -20.61
N LEU A 107 0.02 3.37 -19.34
CA LEU A 107 -0.76 2.71 -18.28
C LEU A 107 -2.12 3.36 -18.03
N GLN A 108 -2.21 4.70 -18.02
CA GLN A 108 -3.48 5.39 -17.79
C GLN A 108 -4.54 5.05 -18.85
N PHE A 109 -4.15 4.97 -20.11
CA PHE A 109 -5.06 4.66 -21.22
C PHE A 109 -5.46 3.19 -21.23
N ASP A 110 -4.47 2.32 -21.03
CA ASP A 110 -4.70 0.87 -20.98
C ASP A 110 -5.58 0.50 -19.79
N LEU A 111 -5.38 1.14 -18.62
CA LEU A 111 -6.22 0.94 -17.44
C LEU A 111 -7.66 1.38 -17.70
N SER A 112 -7.88 2.58 -18.27
CA SER A 112 -9.21 3.06 -18.61
C SER A 112 -9.92 2.07 -19.53
N LYS A 113 -9.28 1.68 -20.62
CA LYS A 113 -9.80 0.70 -21.58
C LYS A 113 -10.05 -0.67 -20.95
N GLN A 114 -9.18 -1.11 -20.04
CA GLN A 114 -9.33 -2.42 -19.37
C GLN A 114 -10.51 -2.41 -18.38
N LEU A 115 -10.77 -1.29 -17.69
CA LEU A 115 -11.96 -1.14 -16.86
C LEU A 115 -13.25 -1.26 -17.72
N GLU A 116 -13.28 -0.64 -18.90
CA GLU A 116 -14.39 -0.79 -19.85
C GLU A 116 -14.51 -2.25 -20.34
N ASN A 117 -13.40 -2.91 -20.71
CA ASN A 117 -13.38 -4.30 -21.12
C ASN A 117 -13.86 -5.25 -20.00
N ASN A 118 -13.66 -4.88 -18.74
CA ASN A 118 -14.18 -5.58 -17.56
C ASN A 118 -15.66 -5.23 -17.29
N ASN A 119 -16.34 -4.64 -18.27
CA ASN A 119 -17.75 -4.25 -18.20
C ASN A 119 -18.06 -3.18 -17.14
N LEU A 120 -17.19 -2.23 -16.87
CA LEU A 120 -17.55 -1.03 -16.13
C LEU A 120 -18.11 0.02 -17.09
N ASN A 121 -19.17 0.71 -16.66
CA ASN A 121 -19.75 1.79 -17.49
C ASN A 121 -18.78 2.99 -17.51
N PRO A 122 -18.34 3.47 -18.70
CA PRO A 122 -17.42 4.60 -18.82
C PRO A 122 -17.93 5.90 -18.19
N ASN A 123 -19.24 6.02 -17.98
CA ASN A 123 -19.83 7.20 -17.33
C ASN A 123 -19.69 7.15 -15.79
N ASP A 124 -19.35 6.01 -15.22
CA ASP A 124 -19.27 5.83 -13.76
C ASP A 124 -17.88 6.10 -13.20
N PHE A 125 -16.84 6.25 -14.04
CA PHE A 125 -15.48 6.50 -13.59
C PHE A 125 -14.69 7.41 -14.56
N THR A 126 -13.59 7.96 -14.05
CA THR A 126 -12.61 8.69 -14.87
C THR A 126 -11.20 8.35 -14.39
N VAL A 127 -10.31 8.01 -15.32
CA VAL A 127 -8.90 7.76 -15.03
C VAL A 127 -8.08 9.00 -15.36
N LYS A 128 -7.35 9.52 -14.38
CA LYS A 128 -6.54 10.74 -14.51
C LYS A 128 -5.13 10.51 -13.96
N VAL A 129 -4.15 11.12 -14.61
CA VAL A 129 -2.78 11.24 -14.09
C VAL A 129 -2.56 12.68 -13.65
N ASN A 130 -2.01 12.86 -12.47
CA ASN A 130 -1.62 14.20 -12.01
C ASN A 130 -0.34 14.62 -12.74
N ILE A 131 -0.50 15.27 -13.89
CA ILE A 131 0.61 15.68 -14.74
C ILE A 131 1.31 16.90 -14.13
N THR A 132 2.56 16.71 -13.71
CA THR A 132 3.46 17.79 -13.32
C THR A 132 4.52 18.01 -14.40
N PRO A 133 5.11 19.21 -14.55
CA PRO A 133 6.23 19.42 -15.47
C PRO A 133 7.49 18.64 -15.05
N ILE A 134 7.53 18.15 -13.81
CA ILE A 134 8.65 17.37 -13.29
C ILE A 134 8.48 15.90 -13.74
N THR A 135 9.45 15.38 -14.47
CA THR A 135 9.47 13.98 -14.98
C THR A 135 10.27 13.03 -14.08
N THR A 136 10.70 13.49 -12.91
CA THR A 136 11.47 12.71 -11.93
C THR A 136 10.77 12.56 -10.60
N THR A 137 9.45 12.72 -10.57
CA THR A 137 8.61 12.32 -9.42
C THR A 137 8.58 10.81 -9.26
N ASP A 138 8.38 10.34 -8.05
CA ASP A 138 8.17 8.93 -7.75
C ASP A 138 7.61 8.79 -6.32
N PRO A 139 6.47 8.12 -6.16
CA PRO A 139 5.70 7.44 -7.22
C PRO A 139 5.00 8.42 -8.18
N GLU A 140 4.68 7.95 -9.39
CA GLU A 140 3.70 8.59 -10.26
C GLU A 140 2.29 8.17 -9.80
N ILE A 141 1.35 9.12 -9.86
CA ILE A 141 0.00 8.93 -9.32
C ILE A 141 -1.03 8.85 -10.44
N ILE A 142 -1.79 7.76 -10.45
CA ILE A 142 -3.04 7.65 -11.23
C ILE A 142 -4.21 7.73 -10.24
N GLU A 143 -5.21 8.51 -10.57
CA GLU A 143 -6.46 8.61 -9.84
C GLU A 143 -7.59 8.01 -10.68
N VAL A 144 -8.33 7.07 -10.11
CA VAL A 144 -9.59 6.56 -10.66
C VAL A 144 -10.71 7.16 -9.82
N GLU A 145 -11.28 8.25 -10.29
CA GLU A 145 -12.45 8.89 -9.69
C GLU A 145 -13.71 8.11 -10.09
N TYR A 146 -14.64 7.93 -9.17
CA TYR A 146 -15.88 7.17 -9.43
C TYR A 146 -17.11 7.85 -8.84
N ASN A 147 -18.27 7.56 -9.45
CA ASN A 147 -19.57 8.05 -8.99
C ASN A 147 -19.99 7.24 -7.75
N SER A 148 -19.80 7.80 -6.56
CA SER A 148 -20.16 7.14 -5.31
C SER A 148 -21.67 7.10 -5.10
N LEU A 149 -22.16 5.98 -4.59
CA LEU A 149 -23.55 5.73 -4.24
C LEU A 149 -23.90 6.20 -2.82
N VAL A 150 -22.87 6.34 -1.97
CA VAL A 150 -23.04 6.69 -0.56
C VAL A 150 -22.60 8.12 -0.29
N THR A 151 -23.20 8.72 0.75
CA THR A 151 -22.86 10.09 1.17
C THR A 151 -21.42 10.17 1.66
N GLU A 152 -20.75 11.28 1.35
CA GLU A 152 -19.35 11.49 1.69
C GLU A 152 -19.18 11.73 3.20
N GLU A 153 -18.37 10.90 3.84
CA GLU A 153 -17.77 11.26 5.12
C GLU A 153 -16.39 11.87 4.83
N ASN A 154 -16.05 12.95 5.49
CA ASN A 154 -14.93 13.86 5.18
C ASN A 154 -13.54 13.21 5.04
N TYR A 155 -13.37 11.91 5.34
CA TYR A 155 -12.07 11.26 5.36
C TYR A 155 -11.81 10.33 4.16
N ILE A 156 -12.83 9.63 3.64
CA ILE A 156 -12.69 8.68 2.54
C ILE A 156 -13.04 9.36 1.21
N LYS A 157 -12.04 9.58 0.38
CA LYS A 157 -12.22 10.22 -0.94
C LYS A 157 -12.86 9.27 -1.94
N ARG A 158 -13.72 9.79 -2.81
CA ARG A 158 -14.39 9.06 -3.91
C ARG A 158 -13.47 8.80 -5.09
N LYS A 159 -12.29 8.29 -4.81
CA LYS A 159 -11.30 7.92 -5.83
C LYS A 159 -10.36 6.82 -5.31
N VAL A 160 -9.91 5.97 -6.19
CA VAL A 160 -8.81 5.05 -5.94
C VAL A 160 -7.52 5.72 -6.40
N ILE A 161 -6.52 5.77 -5.52
CA ILE A 161 -5.20 6.29 -5.82
C ILE A 161 -4.28 5.11 -6.13
N ILE A 162 -3.58 5.16 -7.26
CA ILE A 162 -2.60 4.16 -7.65
C ILE A 162 -1.23 4.82 -7.66
N GLU A 163 -0.37 4.39 -6.75
CA GLU A 163 1.02 4.83 -6.65
C GLU A 163 1.92 3.88 -7.45
N VAL A 164 2.46 4.36 -8.56
CA VAL A 164 3.28 3.56 -9.47
C VAL A 164 4.75 3.93 -9.34
N SER A 165 5.59 2.97 -8.94
CA SER A 165 7.03 3.19 -8.77
C SER A 165 7.87 2.17 -9.53
N GLY A 166 8.80 2.66 -10.35
CA GLY A 166 9.82 1.86 -10.99
C GLY A 166 11.08 1.67 -10.14
N ARG A 167 11.18 2.38 -9.02
CA ARG A 167 12.29 2.24 -8.05
C ARG A 167 11.99 1.24 -6.95
N SER A 168 10.71 0.89 -6.77
CA SER A 168 10.33 -0.09 -5.77
C SER A 168 10.84 -1.47 -6.15
N MET A 169 11.38 -2.17 -5.17
CA MET A 169 11.77 -3.56 -5.35
C MET A 169 10.51 -4.42 -5.29
N ARG A 170 10.44 -5.45 -6.08
CA ARG A 170 9.27 -6.30 -6.21
C ARG A 170 9.43 -7.72 -5.66
N GLU A 171 10.65 -8.19 -5.55
CA GLU A 171 10.92 -9.58 -5.14
C GLU A 171 11.27 -9.67 -3.65
N PRO A 172 10.90 -10.77 -2.98
CA PRO A 172 10.16 -11.91 -3.50
C PRO A 172 8.66 -11.65 -3.68
N LEU A 173 8.04 -12.35 -4.64
CA LEU A 173 6.63 -12.30 -4.98
C LEU A 173 5.95 -13.63 -4.72
N GLN A 174 4.64 -13.58 -4.53
CA GLN A 174 3.77 -14.76 -4.58
C GLN A 174 2.43 -14.44 -5.23
N PRO A 175 1.81 -15.40 -5.93
CA PRO A 175 0.46 -15.24 -6.43
C PRO A 175 -0.54 -15.28 -5.25
N VAL A 176 -1.51 -14.36 -5.27
CA VAL A 176 -2.59 -14.31 -4.27
C VAL A 176 -3.91 -14.09 -4.99
N SER A 177 -4.91 -14.91 -4.65
CA SER A 177 -6.27 -14.76 -5.14
C SER A 177 -6.99 -13.65 -4.38
N LEU A 178 -7.65 -12.74 -5.10
CA LEU A 178 -8.41 -11.63 -4.54
C LEU A 178 -9.85 -11.62 -5.01
N GLN A 179 -10.71 -11.10 -4.14
CA GLN A 179 -12.11 -10.85 -4.40
C GLN A 179 -12.55 -9.59 -3.63
N SER A 180 -13.66 -8.96 -4.01
CA SER A 180 -14.23 -7.86 -3.24
C SER A 180 -15.01 -8.38 -2.02
N MET A 181 -15.18 -7.54 -1.01
CA MET A 181 -16.03 -7.86 0.15
C MET A 181 -17.47 -8.14 -0.26
N ILE A 182 -17.96 -7.45 -1.30
CA ILE A 182 -19.30 -7.69 -1.85
C ILE A 182 -19.37 -9.10 -2.45
N ASP A 183 -18.41 -9.46 -3.32
CA ASP A 183 -18.42 -10.76 -3.98
C ASP A 183 -18.25 -11.92 -2.98
N GLU A 184 -17.49 -11.72 -1.91
CA GLU A 184 -17.34 -12.70 -0.81
C GLU A 184 -18.65 -12.94 -0.06
N GLN A 185 -19.46 -11.88 0.14
CA GLN A 185 -20.75 -11.98 0.83
C GLN A 185 -21.86 -12.57 -0.07
N PHE A 186 -21.74 -12.44 -1.38
CA PHE A 186 -22.75 -12.87 -2.34
C PHE A 186 -22.18 -13.83 -3.39
N PRO A 187 -21.61 -15.00 -2.98
CA PRO A 187 -20.83 -15.87 -3.89
C PRO A 187 -21.64 -16.52 -5.01
N ASN A 188 -22.97 -16.51 -4.94
CA ASN A 188 -23.87 -17.20 -5.87
C ASN A 188 -24.79 -16.26 -6.66
N GLU A 189 -24.57 -14.96 -6.59
CA GLU A 189 -25.40 -14.00 -7.29
C GLU A 189 -24.90 -13.76 -8.71
N GLU A 190 -25.77 -13.37 -9.64
CA GLU A 190 -25.41 -13.14 -11.05
C GLU A 190 -24.40 -12.00 -11.24
N PHE A 191 -24.31 -11.07 -10.29
CA PHE A 191 -23.35 -9.97 -10.33
C PHE A 191 -22.01 -10.30 -9.71
N THR A 192 -21.86 -11.45 -9.06
CA THR A 192 -20.62 -11.85 -8.38
C THR A 192 -19.50 -12.10 -9.36
N GLU A 193 -18.39 -11.41 -9.17
CA GLU A 193 -17.20 -11.61 -9.96
C GLU A 193 -16.31 -12.70 -9.34
N GLN A 194 -15.81 -13.60 -10.21
CA GLN A 194 -14.93 -14.68 -9.77
C GLN A 194 -13.60 -14.10 -9.22
N PRO A 195 -12.97 -14.76 -8.24
CA PRO A 195 -11.64 -14.38 -7.78
C PRO A 195 -10.63 -14.28 -8.94
N PHE A 196 -9.65 -13.40 -8.79
CA PHE A 196 -8.55 -13.24 -9.74
C PHE A 196 -7.21 -13.21 -9.02
N GLU A 197 -6.14 -13.50 -9.73
CA GLU A 197 -4.80 -13.58 -9.17
C GLU A 197 -4.02 -12.28 -9.35
N VAL A 198 -3.32 -11.86 -8.30
CA VAL A 198 -2.34 -10.77 -8.34
C VAL A 198 -0.96 -11.28 -7.93
N GLN A 199 0.09 -10.68 -8.46
CA GLN A 199 1.46 -10.91 -7.99
C GLN A 199 1.74 -9.95 -6.83
N ALA A 200 1.67 -10.46 -5.61
CA ALA A 200 1.85 -9.65 -4.40
C ALA A 200 3.27 -9.81 -3.84
N VAL A 201 3.84 -8.70 -3.37
CA VAL A 201 5.10 -8.69 -2.62
C VAL A 201 4.87 -9.39 -1.28
N VAL A 202 5.76 -10.33 -0.92
CA VAL A 202 5.62 -11.08 0.34
C VAL A 202 5.61 -10.16 1.56
N PRO A 203 4.78 -10.43 2.58
CA PRO A 203 4.58 -9.53 3.71
C PRO A 203 5.84 -9.37 4.59
N GLN A 204 6.73 -10.36 4.63
CA GLN A 204 8.02 -10.28 5.32
C GLN A 204 8.85 -9.10 4.84
N ARG A 205 8.83 -8.86 3.51
CA ARG A 205 9.53 -7.74 2.92
C ARG A 205 8.91 -6.41 3.35
N THR A 206 7.60 -6.28 3.24
CA THR A 206 6.88 -5.06 3.64
C THR A 206 7.11 -4.74 5.12
N PHE A 207 7.18 -5.77 5.97
CA PHE A 207 7.50 -5.63 7.38
C PHE A 207 8.89 -4.99 7.60
N ILE A 208 9.94 -5.53 6.95
CA ILE A 208 11.31 -4.99 7.06
C ILE A 208 11.39 -3.59 6.43
N GLU A 209 10.72 -3.35 5.28
CA GLU A 209 10.69 -2.03 4.65
C GLU A 209 10.10 -0.95 5.58
N LYS A 210 9.07 -1.28 6.38
CA LYS A 210 8.49 -0.37 7.38
C LYS A 210 9.45 -0.10 8.53
N ILE A 211 10.19 -1.10 8.98
CA ILE A 211 11.27 -0.94 10.00
C ILE A 211 12.32 0.04 9.48
N CYS A 212 12.84 -0.18 8.28
CA CYS A 212 13.84 0.70 7.68
C CYS A 212 13.30 2.13 7.48
N LEU A 213 12.05 2.25 7.00
CA LEU A 213 11.39 3.54 6.78
C LEU A 213 11.29 4.36 8.08
N LEU A 214 10.88 3.75 9.19
CA LEU A 214 10.78 4.43 10.48
C LEU A 214 12.16 4.85 11.00
N HIS A 215 13.16 3.99 10.89
CA HIS A 215 14.53 4.34 11.26
C HIS A 215 15.06 5.53 10.45
N GLU A 216 14.86 5.52 9.13
CA GLU A 216 15.21 6.63 8.25
C GLU A 216 14.44 7.92 8.61
N GLU A 217 13.17 7.80 8.99
CA GLU A 217 12.36 8.96 9.37
C GLU A 217 12.85 9.59 10.66
N PHE A 218 13.14 8.74 11.67
CA PHE A 218 13.60 9.22 12.99
C PHE A 218 15.09 9.64 13.03
N ALA A 219 15.84 9.37 11.98
CA ALA A 219 17.20 9.86 11.80
C ALA A 219 17.26 11.29 11.17
N LYS A 220 16.13 11.82 10.70
CA LYS A 220 16.07 13.18 10.16
C LYS A 220 16.17 14.24 11.23
N PRO A 221 16.58 15.49 10.87
CA PRO A 221 16.34 16.65 11.73
C PRO A 221 14.86 16.78 12.10
N GLN A 222 14.58 17.25 13.32
CA GLN A 222 13.22 17.27 13.87
C GLN A 222 12.20 18.00 12.98
N ASP A 223 12.59 19.12 12.42
CA ASP A 223 11.76 19.95 11.52
C ASP A 223 11.45 19.29 10.18
N LEU A 224 12.17 18.23 9.82
CA LEU A 224 11.96 17.44 8.61
C LEU A 224 11.28 16.08 8.87
N MET A 225 11.02 15.73 10.13
CA MET A 225 10.32 14.50 10.48
C MET A 225 8.83 14.62 10.17
N ARG A 226 8.32 13.67 9.40
CA ARG A 226 6.88 13.59 9.08
C ARG A 226 6.12 12.97 10.25
N THR A 227 4.94 13.49 10.51
CA THR A 227 4.03 12.95 11.54
C THR A 227 2.68 12.56 10.96
N GLU A 228 2.17 13.33 10.00
CA GLU A 228 0.88 13.10 9.36
C GLU A 228 0.85 11.77 8.60
N ARG A 229 -0.14 10.94 8.91
CA ARG A 229 -0.37 9.60 8.34
C ARG A 229 0.80 8.62 8.54
N MET A 230 1.70 8.90 9.50
CA MET A 230 2.88 8.05 9.73
C MET A 230 2.65 6.99 10.80
N SER A 231 1.76 7.21 11.77
CA SER A 231 1.44 6.25 12.83
C SER A 231 0.90 4.91 12.30
N ARG A 232 0.37 4.90 11.07
CA ARG A 232 -0.02 3.67 10.37
C ARG A 232 1.11 2.65 10.27
N HIS A 233 2.37 3.11 10.19
CA HIS A 233 3.52 2.19 10.14
C HIS A 233 3.78 1.53 11.47
N LEU A 234 3.59 2.25 12.58
CA LEU A 234 3.68 1.67 13.94
C LEU A 234 2.58 0.62 14.16
N TYR A 235 1.34 0.97 13.79
CA TYR A 235 0.20 0.06 13.89
C TYR A 235 0.45 -1.23 13.10
N ASP A 236 0.84 -1.11 11.82
CA ASP A 236 1.10 -2.26 10.96
C ASP A 236 2.19 -3.17 11.54
N LEU A 237 3.28 -2.59 12.06
CA LEU A 237 4.34 -3.36 12.69
C LEU A 237 3.86 -4.09 13.96
N VAL A 238 3.02 -3.46 14.78
CA VAL A 238 2.47 -4.09 16.00
C VAL A 238 1.51 -5.22 15.63
N GLN A 239 0.68 -5.07 14.61
CA GLN A 239 -0.20 -6.15 14.14
C GLN A 239 0.58 -7.37 13.63
N ILE A 240 1.74 -7.14 13.01
CA ILE A 240 2.53 -8.22 12.39
C ILE A 240 3.56 -8.84 13.36
N MET A 241 4.04 -8.10 14.36
CA MET A 241 5.23 -8.46 15.16
C MET A 241 5.15 -9.81 15.90
N ASP A 242 3.96 -10.28 16.21
CA ASP A 242 3.72 -11.54 16.93
C ASP A 242 3.20 -12.65 15.98
N THR A 243 3.32 -12.48 14.65
CA THR A 243 2.92 -13.45 13.63
C THR A 243 4.14 -14.22 13.08
N PRO A 244 3.93 -15.38 12.44
CA PRO A 244 4.99 -16.09 11.73
C PRO A 244 5.68 -15.27 10.63
N VAL A 245 5.02 -14.22 10.12
CA VAL A 245 5.59 -13.30 9.12
C VAL A 245 6.76 -12.53 9.71
N ALA A 246 6.59 -11.92 10.88
CA ALA A 246 7.67 -11.19 11.55
C ALA A 246 8.82 -12.12 11.96
N GLU A 247 8.50 -13.30 12.48
CA GLU A 247 9.51 -14.29 12.84
C GLU A 247 10.39 -14.63 11.63
N LYS A 248 9.79 -15.06 10.53
CA LYS A 248 10.53 -15.38 9.30
C LYS A 248 11.33 -14.17 8.77
N ALA A 249 10.73 -12.96 8.81
CA ALA A 249 11.39 -11.75 8.35
C ALA A 249 12.65 -11.42 9.15
N LEU A 250 12.58 -11.53 10.48
CA LEU A 250 13.69 -11.20 11.37
C LEU A 250 14.84 -12.24 11.34
N PHE A 251 14.55 -13.47 10.91
CA PHE A 251 15.58 -14.50 10.73
C PHE A 251 16.17 -14.54 9.30
N ASP A 252 15.58 -13.83 8.34
CA ASP A 252 16.07 -13.81 6.95
C ASP A 252 17.10 -12.69 6.73
N LYS A 253 18.36 -12.97 7.14
CA LYS A 253 19.51 -12.09 6.89
C LYS A 253 19.64 -11.69 5.41
N LYS A 254 19.38 -12.63 4.49
CA LYS A 254 19.54 -12.41 3.06
C LYS A 254 18.50 -11.39 2.57
N LEU A 255 17.25 -11.56 2.96
CA LEU A 255 16.16 -10.61 2.64
C LEU A 255 16.48 -9.24 3.24
N TYR A 256 16.86 -9.17 4.51
CA TYR A 256 17.21 -7.93 5.20
C TYR A 256 18.31 -7.16 4.45
N ASN A 257 19.44 -7.80 4.18
CA ASN A 257 20.55 -7.18 3.47
C ASN A 257 20.16 -6.73 2.06
N SER A 258 19.33 -7.51 1.35
CA SER A 258 18.84 -7.12 0.01
C SER A 258 17.98 -5.86 0.07
N ILE A 259 17.18 -5.68 1.11
CA ILE A 259 16.35 -4.48 1.32
C ILE A 259 17.23 -3.29 1.64
N VAL A 260 18.19 -3.41 2.54
CA VAL A 260 19.11 -2.32 2.91
C VAL A 260 19.90 -1.85 1.68
N GLU A 261 20.46 -2.78 0.90
CA GLU A 261 21.21 -2.45 -0.32
C GLU A 261 20.29 -1.78 -1.37
N HIS A 262 19.08 -2.30 -1.56
CA HIS A 262 18.09 -1.67 -2.42
C HIS A 262 17.79 -0.24 -1.98
N ARG A 263 17.57 0.00 -0.68
CA ARG A 263 17.28 1.35 -0.16
C ARG A 263 18.46 2.29 -0.40
N ARG A 264 19.67 1.83 -0.19
CA ARG A 264 20.90 2.60 -0.44
C ARG A 264 21.00 3.06 -1.91
N ILE A 265 20.69 2.18 -2.83
CA ILE A 265 20.83 2.46 -4.27
C ILE A 265 19.62 3.25 -4.80
N PHE A 266 18.40 2.81 -4.53
CA PHE A 266 17.19 3.26 -5.21
C PHE A 266 16.38 4.29 -4.41
N ILE A 267 16.42 4.29 -3.08
CA ILE A 267 15.82 5.35 -2.26
C ILE A 267 16.80 6.51 -2.10
N GLY A 268 17.99 6.25 -1.56
CA GLY A 268 19.09 7.18 -1.54
C GLY A 268 18.76 8.51 -0.88
N LEU A 269 18.33 8.48 0.39
CA LEU A 269 18.01 9.69 1.15
C LEU A 269 19.27 10.56 1.33
N ASN A 270 19.12 11.84 1.08
CA ASN A 270 20.21 12.80 1.25
C ASN A 270 20.58 12.91 2.75
N GLY A 271 21.89 12.82 3.04
CA GLY A 271 22.41 12.96 4.40
C GLY A 271 22.12 11.78 5.33
N PHE A 272 21.53 10.69 4.85
CA PHE A 272 21.30 9.49 5.64
C PHE A 272 22.46 8.48 5.50
N ASP A 273 22.97 8.02 6.65
CA ASP A 273 24.00 6.98 6.67
C ASP A 273 23.38 5.58 6.66
N TYR A 274 23.41 4.93 5.50
CA TYR A 274 22.88 3.57 5.32
C TYR A 274 23.64 2.48 6.10
N ALA A 275 24.83 2.77 6.67
CA ALA A 275 25.52 1.87 7.56
C ALA A 275 24.79 1.69 8.90
N THR A 276 23.90 2.60 9.25
CA THR A 276 23.06 2.52 10.45
C THR A 276 21.84 1.59 10.30
N LEU A 277 21.51 1.15 9.09
CA LEU A 277 20.47 0.14 8.85
C LEU A 277 20.99 -1.29 9.19
N THR A 278 21.47 -1.49 10.40
CA THR A 278 21.82 -2.82 10.92
C THR A 278 20.87 -3.18 12.07
N PRO A 279 20.60 -4.45 12.34
CA PRO A 279 19.75 -4.82 13.47
C PRO A 279 20.15 -4.15 14.78
N LYS A 280 21.45 -4.04 15.06
CA LYS A 280 21.97 -3.48 16.33
C LYS A 280 21.73 -1.97 16.49
N THR A 281 21.58 -1.25 15.41
CA THR A 281 21.44 0.23 15.38
C THR A 281 20.04 0.73 14.98
N ILE A 282 19.17 -0.17 14.51
CA ILE A 282 17.78 0.17 14.17
C ILE A 282 17.08 0.84 15.38
N ASN A 283 16.40 1.95 15.11
CA ASN A 283 15.47 2.59 16.03
C ASN A 283 14.15 2.90 15.32
N ILE A 284 13.07 2.30 15.80
CA ILE A 284 11.71 2.49 15.31
C ILE A 284 10.79 3.15 16.34
N VAL A 285 11.37 3.63 17.45
CA VAL A 285 10.62 4.33 18.51
C VAL A 285 10.58 5.81 18.19
N PRO A 286 9.39 6.43 18.12
CA PRO A 286 9.30 7.87 17.91
C PRO A 286 10.08 8.65 18.98
N PRO A 287 10.85 9.70 18.61
CA PRO A 287 11.53 10.57 19.57
C PRO A 287 10.54 11.33 20.47
N ASP A 288 10.92 11.57 21.73
CA ASP A 288 10.07 12.20 22.74
C ASP A 288 9.56 13.59 22.31
N ASN A 289 10.34 14.34 21.56
CA ASN A 289 10.03 15.69 21.10
C ASN A 289 8.92 15.77 20.03
N ILE A 290 8.54 14.66 19.40
CA ILE A 290 7.46 14.59 18.40
C ILE A 290 6.38 13.57 18.77
N ILE A 291 6.50 12.89 19.90
CA ILE A 291 5.63 11.75 20.26
C ILE A 291 4.15 12.16 20.37
N ASP A 292 3.87 13.38 20.82
CA ASP A 292 2.50 13.90 20.93
C ASP A 292 1.85 14.08 19.56
N LEU A 293 2.61 14.49 18.53
CA LEU A 293 2.12 14.60 17.17
C LEU A 293 1.79 13.22 16.58
N TRP A 294 2.60 12.21 16.88
CA TRP A 294 2.34 10.81 16.49
C TRP A 294 1.13 10.24 17.22
N LYS A 295 0.91 10.65 18.48
CA LYS A 295 -0.28 10.28 19.23
C LYS A 295 -1.55 10.83 18.57
N ILE A 296 -1.54 12.13 18.22
CA ILE A 296 -2.67 12.77 17.54
C ILE A 296 -2.98 12.07 16.20
N ASP A 297 -1.95 11.80 15.39
CA ASP A 297 -2.12 11.09 14.12
C ASP A 297 -2.69 9.68 14.32
N TYR A 298 -2.25 8.98 15.36
CA TYR A 298 -2.77 7.65 15.68
C TYR A 298 -4.23 7.67 16.13
N GLU A 299 -4.61 8.63 16.99
CA GLU A 299 -5.98 8.81 17.46
C GLU A 299 -6.95 9.14 16.30
N ILE A 300 -6.50 9.96 15.34
CA ILE A 300 -7.25 10.20 14.10
C ILE A 300 -7.44 8.89 13.33
N MET A 301 -6.37 8.12 13.15
CA MET A 301 -6.44 6.83 12.44
C MET A 301 -7.34 5.83 13.15
N GLN A 302 -7.31 5.76 14.49
CA GLN A 302 -8.21 4.90 15.27
C GLN A 302 -9.68 5.20 15.00
N ASN A 303 -10.02 6.46 14.90
CA ASN A 303 -11.41 6.89 14.73
C ASN A 303 -11.91 6.79 13.27
N THR A 304 -11.00 6.73 12.28
CA THR A 304 -11.37 6.88 10.87
C THR A 304 -11.01 5.69 9.98
N MET A 305 -9.97 4.94 10.34
CA MET A 305 -9.43 3.90 9.45
C MET A 305 -9.40 2.51 10.08
N ILE A 306 -9.24 2.38 11.40
CA ILE A 306 -9.17 1.08 12.04
C ILE A 306 -10.60 0.55 12.27
N TYR A 307 -10.87 -0.65 11.77
CA TYR A 307 -12.15 -1.32 11.95
C TYR A 307 -12.06 -2.54 12.88
N GLY A 308 -10.85 -3.00 13.17
CA GLY A 308 -10.59 -4.05 14.13
C GLY A 308 -10.18 -3.52 15.51
N ASN A 309 -9.57 -4.38 16.30
CA ASN A 309 -9.07 -4.00 17.61
C ASN A 309 -7.81 -3.13 17.49
N SER A 310 -7.74 -2.06 18.29
CA SER A 310 -6.56 -1.21 18.39
C SER A 310 -6.16 -0.99 19.84
N LEU A 311 -4.86 -0.88 20.08
CA LEU A 311 -4.30 -0.59 21.40
C LEU A 311 -4.37 0.92 21.68
N PRO A 312 -4.51 1.37 22.95
CA PRO A 312 -4.21 2.73 23.31
C PRO A 312 -2.77 3.12 22.92
N PHE A 313 -2.53 4.38 22.55
CA PHE A 313 -1.23 4.80 21.99
C PHE A 313 -0.02 4.45 22.88
N ASN A 314 -0.12 4.60 24.21
CA ASN A 314 0.94 4.21 25.13
C ASN A 314 1.27 2.71 25.03
N LYS A 315 0.26 1.85 24.87
CA LYS A 315 0.47 0.41 24.69
C LYS A 315 1.02 0.06 23.31
N LEU A 316 0.63 0.81 22.29
CA LEU A 316 1.26 0.71 20.96
C LEU A 316 2.77 1.00 21.05
N ILE A 317 3.16 2.08 21.71
CA ILE A 317 4.57 2.46 21.91
C ILE A 317 5.32 1.42 22.74
N ASP A 318 4.71 0.85 23.80
CA ASP A 318 5.31 -0.26 24.57
C ASP A 318 5.63 -1.47 23.67
N LYS A 319 4.70 -1.83 22.77
CA LYS A 319 4.89 -2.91 21.79
C LYS A 319 5.99 -2.56 20.77
N ILE A 320 6.05 -1.34 20.30
CA ILE A 320 7.13 -0.87 19.40
C ILE A 320 8.49 -0.94 20.08
N LYS A 321 8.60 -0.54 21.35
CA LYS A 321 9.83 -0.71 22.14
C LYS A 321 10.23 -2.18 22.29
N GLN A 322 9.26 -3.08 22.51
CA GLN A 322 9.51 -4.53 22.54
C GLN A 322 10.03 -5.05 21.20
N LEU A 323 9.40 -4.65 20.09
CA LEU A 323 9.85 -5.02 18.75
C LEU A 323 11.26 -4.50 18.47
N ASN A 324 11.52 -3.22 18.79
CA ASN A 324 12.84 -2.62 18.65
C ASN A 324 13.91 -3.43 19.41
N GLY A 325 13.62 -3.81 20.66
CA GLY A 325 14.52 -4.65 21.46
C GLY A 325 14.71 -6.06 20.89
N ARG A 326 13.68 -6.66 20.24
CA ARG A 326 13.84 -7.93 19.52
C ARG A 326 14.80 -7.79 18.34
N ILE A 327 14.63 -6.72 17.54
CA ILE A 327 15.49 -6.44 16.39
C ILE A 327 16.94 -6.24 16.84
N ASN A 328 17.17 -5.42 17.87
CA ASN A 328 18.53 -5.09 18.34
C ASN A 328 19.28 -6.28 18.95
N ARG A 329 18.59 -7.39 19.28
CA ARG A 329 19.20 -8.64 19.75
C ARG A 329 19.61 -9.59 18.63
N ILE A 330 19.26 -9.30 17.40
CA ILE A 330 19.65 -10.12 16.27
C ILE A 330 21.16 -10.01 16.06
N ASP A 331 21.82 -11.15 16.08
CA ASP A 331 23.28 -11.24 15.98
C ASP A 331 23.70 -11.98 14.72
N TRP A 332 23.63 -11.27 13.59
CA TRP A 332 24.12 -11.72 12.29
C TRP A 332 24.55 -10.59 11.36
#